data_f0fa4ad054ed6b6b5fc943e67e49c98e
#
_entry.id   f0fa4ad054ed6b6b5fc943e67e49c98e
#
_cell.length_a   1.000
_cell.length_b   1.000
_cell.length_c   1.000
_cell.angle_alpha   90.00
_cell.angle_beta   90.00
_cell.angle_gamma   90.00
#
_symmetry.space_group_name_H-M   'P 1'
#
loop_
_entity.id
_entity.type
_entity.pdbx_description
1 polymer ?
#
loop_
_entity_poly.entity_id
_entity_poly.type
_entity_poly.pdbx_seq_one_letter_code
_entity_poly.pdbx_strand_id
1 'polypeptide(L)'
;DTVFQGAHQFPDAVGRISRLCLALEVIPVFVPPLEHGMQNTIESFNGLWQAKVWQRHRVENVHELQACSDRYIAAHRARTRMATEAAPARRSIPENFNLNLHAPLRGQMIFIRRTDETGQVHLLGQRFAVSPDWLHRLARCEVDFDHHCIRCFALRRRAPAEQPLLTTIAYHRTDKPFYGEL
;
A
#
# COMPACT_ATOMS: atom_id res chain seq x y z
N ASP A 1 -1.47 0.23 -6.86
CA ASP A 1 -2.52 -0.12 -7.81
C ASP A 1 -3.79 0.66 -7.46
N THR A 2 -4.34 1.39 -8.43
CA THR A 2 -5.51 2.27 -8.24
C THR A 2 -6.77 1.51 -7.85
N VAL A 3 -6.88 0.22 -8.22
CA VAL A 3 -8.00 -0.66 -7.84
C VAL A 3 -8.18 -0.76 -6.32
N PHE A 4 -7.09 -0.76 -5.57
CA PHE A 4 -7.16 -0.83 -4.11
C PHE A 4 -7.41 0.52 -3.44
N GLN A 5 -7.11 1.61 -4.12
CA GLN A 5 -7.32 2.97 -3.61
C GLN A 5 -8.79 3.40 -3.74
N GLY A 6 -9.42 3.09 -4.86
CA GLY A 6 -10.79 3.48 -5.23
C GLY A 6 -10.98 3.46 -6.74
N ALA A 7 -12.19 3.64 -7.22
CA ALA A 7 -12.47 3.68 -8.65
C ALA A 7 -11.87 4.95 -9.29
N HIS A 8 -11.31 4.82 -10.49
CA HIS A 8 -10.74 5.96 -11.25
C HIS A 8 -11.71 7.12 -11.45
N GLN A 9 -13.00 6.81 -11.53
CA GLN A 9 -14.07 7.80 -11.70
C GLN A 9 -14.31 8.66 -10.44
N PHE A 10 -13.84 8.19 -9.27
CA PHE A 10 -14.02 8.86 -7.99
C PHE A 10 -12.67 8.92 -7.24
N PRO A 11 -11.77 9.80 -7.68
CA PRO A 11 -10.40 9.83 -7.16
C PRO A 11 -10.29 10.23 -5.69
N ASP A 12 -11.34 10.83 -5.13
CA ASP A 12 -11.50 11.16 -3.70
C ASP A 12 -12.15 10.03 -2.88
N ALA A 13 -12.59 8.95 -3.54
CA ALA A 13 -13.19 7.83 -2.84
C ALA A 13 -12.14 6.93 -2.19
N VAL A 14 -12.46 6.43 -0.99
CA VAL A 14 -11.70 5.37 -0.33
C VAL A 14 -12.38 4.04 -0.62
N GLY A 15 -11.74 3.20 -1.42
CA GLY A 15 -12.28 1.93 -1.90
C GLY A 15 -12.52 0.90 -0.78
N ARG A 16 -13.28 -0.18 -1.11
CA ARG A 16 -13.68 -1.24 -0.16
C ARG A 16 -12.50 -1.86 0.59
N ILE A 17 -11.42 -2.17 -0.12
CA ILE A 17 -10.23 -2.79 0.50
C ILE A 17 -9.56 -1.83 1.47
N SER A 18 -9.45 -0.55 1.12
CA SER A 18 -8.92 0.46 2.02
C SER A 18 -9.79 0.63 3.27
N ARG A 19 -11.13 0.62 3.09
CA ARG A 19 -12.08 0.66 4.21
C ARG A 19 -11.99 -0.59 5.09
N LEU A 20 -11.84 -1.76 4.50
CA LEU A 20 -11.61 -3.01 5.23
C LEU A 20 -10.32 -2.92 6.06
N CYS A 21 -9.23 -2.45 5.46
CA CYS A 21 -7.97 -2.26 6.17
C CYS A 21 -8.16 -1.34 7.37
N LEU A 22 -8.76 -0.16 7.16
CA LEU A 22 -9.02 0.80 8.24
C LEU A 22 -9.91 0.23 9.33
N ALA A 23 -10.97 -0.49 8.98
CA ALA A 23 -11.88 -1.15 9.93
C ALA A 23 -11.19 -2.24 10.76
N LEU A 24 -10.11 -2.83 10.25
CA LEU A 24 -9.27 -3.80 10.94
C LEU A 24 -8.02 -3.17 11.59
N GLU A 25 -7.96 -1.84 11.67
CA GLU A 25 -6.80 -1.08 12.17
C GLU A 25 -5.49 -1.42 11.43
N VAL A 26 -5.60 -1.76 10.15
CA VAL A 26 -4.46 -1.97 9.26
C VAL A 26 -4.23 -0.69 8.46
N ILE A 27 -3.01 -0.17 8.52
CA ILE A 27 -2.64 1.04 7.77
C ILE A 27 -2.30 0.66 6.32
N PRO A 28 -3.12 1.02 5.33
CA PRO A 28 -2.79 0.78 3.93
C PRO A 28 -1.70 1.75 3.48
N VAL A 29 -0.70 1.23 2.76
CA VAL A 29 0.40 2.02 2.20
C VAL A 29 0.35 1.95 0.68
N PHE A 30 0.18 3.10 0.03
CA PHE A 30 0.12 3.24 -1.42
C PHE A 30 1.44 3.77 -1.97
N VAL A 31 2.13 2.91 -2.71
CA VAL A 31 3.36 3.28 -3.41
C VAL A 31 3.07 4.10 -4.66
N PRO A 32 4.00 4.97 -5.11
CA PRO A 32 3.80 5.76 -6.32
C PRO A 32 3.78 4.87 -7.57
N PRO A 33 2.99 5.23 -8.58
CA PRO A 33 3.05 4.57 -9.88
C PRO A 33 4.46 4.66 -10.48
N LEU A 34 4.90 3.61 -11.19
CA LEU A 34 6.17 3.54 -11.93
C LEU A 34 7.45 3.66 -11.06
N GLU A 35 7.35 3.66 -9.75
CA GLU A 35 8.51 3.60 -8.85
C GLU A 35 8.94 2.14 -8.62
N HIS A 36 9.82 1.67 -9.48
CA HIS A 36 10.39 0.33 -9.35
C HIS A 36 11.16 0.17 -8.05
N GLY A 37 11.08 -1.01 -7.44
CA GLY A 37 11.79 -1.36 -6.21
C GLY A 37 11.04 -1.05 -4.90
N MET A 38 9.88 -0.40 -4.94
CA MET A 38 9.02 -0.23 -3.74
C MET A 38 8.30 -1.54 -3.36
N GLN A 39 8.16 -2.47 -4.30
CA GLN A 39 7.58 -3.81 -4.12
C GLN A 39 8.63 -4.91 -4.34
N ASN A 40 9.88 -4.61 -4.11
CA ASN A 40 11.03 -5.47 -4.45
C ASN A 40 10.91 -6.89 -3.90
N THR A 41 10.34 -7.09 -2.73
CA THR A 41 10.19 -8.42 -2.12
C THR A 41 9.28 -9.32 -2.95
N ILE A 42 8.11 -8.83 -3.38
CA ILE A 42 7.19 -9.62 -4.19
C ILE A 42 7.70 -9.76 -5.63
N GLU A 43 8.31 -8.72 -6.19
CA GLU A 43 8.92 -8.75 -7.52
C GLU A 43 10.07 -9.77 -7.56
N SER A 44 10.93 -9.78 -6.54
CA SER A 44 12.01 -10.76 -6.41
C SER A 44 11.48 -12.19 -6.26
N PHE A 45 10.43 -12.39 -5.44
CA PHE A 45 9.80 -13.70 -5.30
C PHE A 45 9.22 -14.18 -6.64
N ASN A 46 8.48 -13.32 -7.35
CA ASN A 46 7.89 -13.64 -8.65
C ASN A 46 8.97 -13.95 -9.69
N GLY A 47 10.05 -13.18 -9.75
CA GLY A 47 11.18 -13.44 -10.64
C GLY A 47 11.87 -14.79 -10.35
N LEU A 48 12.08 -15.10 -9.08
CA LEU A 48 12.62 -16.38 -8.65
C LEU A 48 11.67 -17.54 -8.95
N TRP A 49 10.38 -17.38 -8.75
CA TRP A 49 9.37 -18.38 -9.08
C TRP A 49 9.35 -18.65 -10.60
N GLN A 50 9.34 -17.58 -11.42
CA GLN A 50 9.42 -17.73 -12.87
C GLN A 50 10.67 -18.52 -13.29
N ALA A 51 11.84 -18.15 -12.78
CA ALA A 51 13.10 -18.80 -13.14
C ALA A 51 13.20 -20.25 -12.63
N LYS A 52 12.67 -20.55 -11.45
CA LYS A 52 12.85 -21.86 -10.78
C LYS A 52 11.69 -22.85 -11.03
N VAL A 53 10.53 -22.35 -11.38
CA VAL A 53 9.33 -23.17 -11.64
C VAL A 53 8.95 -23.10 -13.11
N TRP A 54 8.54 -21.95 -13.61
CA TRP A 54 7.98 -21.79 -14.94
C TRP A 54 8.99 -22.08 -16.06
N GLN A 55 10.19 -21.51 -15.99
CA GLN A 55 11.20 -21.64 -17.05
C GLN A 55 12.03 -22.93 -16.95
N ARG A 56 12.10 -23.51 -15.76
CA ARG A 56 12.95 -24.69 -15.52
C ARG A 56 12.29 -26.00 -15.86
N HIS A 57 10.96 -26.07 -15.76
CA HIS A 57 10.21 -27.31 -15.96
C HIS A 57 9.35 -27.21 -17.21
N ARG A 58 9.38 -28.26 -18.03
CA ARG A 58 8.35 -28.47 -19.04
C ARG A 58 7.15 -29.08 -18.33
N VAL A 59 6.06 -28.35 -18.24
CA VAL A 59 4.82 -28.81 -17.62
C VAL A 59 3.77 -28.98 -18.71
N GLU A 60 3.08 -30.10 -18.69
CA GLU A 60 2.08 -30.45 -19.70
C GLU A 60 0.68 -29.96 -19.33
N ASN A 61 0.46 -29.74 -18.02
CA ASN A 61 -0.84 -29.32 -17.50
C ASN A 61 -0.72 -28.51 -16.22
N VAL A 62 -1.85 -27.92 -15.79
CA VAL A 62 -1.92 -27.06 -14.61
C VAL A 62 -1.60 -27.82 -13.31
N HIS A 63 -1.94 -29.11 -13.23
CA HIS A 63 -1.67 -29.93 -12.03
C HIS A 63 -0.18 -30.13 -11.80
N GLU A 64 0.59 -30.37 -12.87
CA GLU A 64 2.04 -30.46 -12.79
C GLU A 64 2.68 -29.13 -12.40
N LEU A 65 2.19 -28.04 -13.00
CA LEU A 65 2.64 -26.69 -12.63
C LEU A 65 2.39 -26.42 -11.14
N GLN A 66 1.19 -26.75 -10.65
CA GLN A 66 0.84 -26.59 -9.25
C GLN A 66 1.77 -27.41 -8.34
N ALA A 67 2.03 -28.68 -8.68
CA ALA A 67 2.93 -29.55 -7.92
C ALA A 67 4.38 -29.01 -7.88
N CYS A 68 4.87 -28.45 -8.98
CA CYS A 68 6.18 -27.80 -9.03
C CYS A 68 6.21 -26.52 -8.18
N SER A 69 5.15 -25.72 -8.26
CA SER A 69 4.97 -24.51 -7.46
C SER A 69 4.94 -24.81 -5.96
N ASP A 70 4.18 -25.82 -5.56
CA ASP A 70 4.04 -26.23 -4.15
C ASP A 70 5.38 -26.67 -3.56
N ARG A 71 6.16 -27.45 -4.29
CA ARG A 71 7.53 -27.85 -3.89
C ARG A 71 8.44 -26.63 -3.72
N TYR A 72 8.38 -25.69 -4.66
CA TYR A 72 9.16 -24.46 -4.58
C TYR A 72 8.76 -23.61 -3.37
N ILE A 73 7.46 -23.43 -3.15
CA ILE A 73 6.92 -22.65 -2.01
C ILE A 73 7.30 -23.30 -0.69
N ALA A 74 7.19 -24.64 -0.57
CA ALA A 74 7.61 -25.36 0.63
C ALA A 74 9.09 -25.16 0.94
N ALA A 75 9.96 -25.27 -0.06
CA ALA A 75 11.40 -25.03 0.07
C ALA A 75 11.71 -23.56 0.42
N HIS A 76 10.98 -22.61 -0.17
CA HIS A 76 11.12 -21.19 0.15
C HIS A 76 10.72 -20.91 1.60
N ARG A 77 9.58 -21.43 2.06
CA ARG A 77 9.11 -21.30 3.46
C ARG A 77 10.09 -21.91 4.46
N ALA A 78 10.66 -23.06 4.13
CA ALA A 78 11.66 -23.68 4.98
C ALA A 78 12.91 -22.79 5.16
N ARG A 79 13.38 -22.15 4.10
CA ARG A 79 14.52 -21.21 4.14
C ARG A 79 14.21 -19.93 4.91
N THR A 80 12.98 -19.42 4.83
CA THR A 80 12.58 -18.16 5.47
C THR A 80 11.94 -18.39 6.85
N ARG A 81 11.93 -19.63 7.34
CA ARG A 81 11.25 -20.02 8.58
C ARG A 81 11.64 -19.17 9.78
N MET A 82 12.94 -18.98 10.00
CA MET A 82 13.44 -18.18 11.14
C MET A 82 12.91 -16.74 11.11
N ALA A 83 12.95 -16.11 9.94
CA ALA A 83 12.43 -14.73 9.79
C ALA A 83 10.91 -14.66 9.97
N THR A 84 10.19 -15.74 9.55
CA THR A 84 8.74 -15.83 9.71
C THR A 84 8.35 -16.07 11.17
N GLU A 85 9.11 -16.89 11.89
CA GLU A 85 8.90 -17.18 13.32
C GLU A 85 9.22 -15.97 14.21
N ALA A 86 10.18 -15.13 13.80
CA ALA A 86 10.49 -13.88 14.47
C ALA A 86 9.49 -12.74 14.18
N ALA A 87 8.59 -12.93 13.22
CA ALA A 87 7.58 -11.93 12.89
C ALA A 87 6.50 -11.85 13.98
N PRO A 88 5.88 -10.67 14.18
CA PRO A 88 4.76 -10.55 15.11
C PRO A 88 3.64 -11.53 14.80
N ALA A 89 2.96 -12.01 15.84
CA ALA A 89 1.81 -12.89 15.69
C ALA A 89 0.74 -12.25 14.78
N ARG A 90 0.12 -13.08 13.94
CA ARG A 90 -0.98 -12.63 13.10
C ARG A 90 -2.16 -12.22 13.96
N ARG A 91 -2.77 -11.08 13.65
CA ARG A 91 -4.05 -10.71 14.26
C ARG A 91 -5.14 -11.62 13.68
N SER A 92 -6.03 -12.10 14.54
CA SER A 92 -7.28 -12.73 14.12
C SER A 92 -8.29 -11.65 13.73
N ILE A 93 -9.12 -11.92 12.73
CA ILE A 93 -10.30 -11.12 12.45
C ILE A 93 -11.31 -11.42 13.60
N PRO A 94 -11.92 -10.39 14.24
CA PRO A 94 -12.92 -10.60 15.26
C PRO A 94 -14.07 -11.49 14.75
N GLU A 95 -14.56 -12.44 15.56
CA GLU A 95 -15.60 -13.40 15.15
C GLU A 95 -16.88 -12.72 14.65
N ASN A 96 -17.24 -11.58 15.27
CA ASN A 96 -18.43 -10.80 14.90
C ASN A 96 -18.12 -9.60 14.01
N PHE A 97 -16.99 -9.63 13.26
CA PHE A 97 -16.61 -8.54 12.39
C PHE A 97 -17.63 -8.38 11.25
N ASN A 98 -18.20 -7.20 11.16
CA ASN A 98 -19.07 -6.80 10.04
C ASN A 98 -18.56 -5.49 9.44
N LEU A 99 -18.22 -5.53 8.17
CA LEU A 99 -17.73 -4.35 7.45
C LEU A 99 -18.88 -3.40 7.09
N ASN A 100 -18.92 -2.25 7.77
CA ASN A 100 -19.82 -1.17 7.39
C ASN A 100 -19.09 -0.19 6.45
N LEU A 101 -19.39 -0.28 5.14
CA LEU A 101 -18.79 0.60 4.13
C LEU A 101 -19.22 2.06 4.23
N HIS A 102 -20.29 2.35 4.96
CA HIS A 102 -20.82 3.70 5.18
C HIS A 102 -20.34 4.32 6.50
N ALA A 103 -19.59 3.56 7.31
CA ALA A 103 -19.04 4.10 8.54
C ALA A 103 -18.07 5.26 8.27
N PRO A 104 -18.02 6.26 9.16
CA PRO A 104 -16.98 7.29 9.09
C PRO A 104 -15.59 6.67 9.03
N LEU A 105 -14.70 7.23 8.20
CA LEU A 105 -13.32 6.78 8.14
C LEU A 105 -12.59 7.12 9.43
N ARG A 106 -11.82 6.17 9.92
CA ARG A 106 -10.98 6.28 11.10
C ARG A 106 -9.59 5.74 10.80
N GLY A 107 -8.61 6.14 11.61
CA GLY A 107 -7.23 5.69 11.45
C GLY A 107 -6.48 6.43 10.36
N GLN A 108 -5.48 5.76 9.76
CA GLN A 108 -4.53 6.40 8.87
C GLN A 108 -4.35 5.64 7.56
N MET A 109 -4.07 6.39 6.49
CA MET A 109 -3.61 5.87 5.20
C MET A 109 -2.29 6.55 4.83
N ILE A 110 -1.35 5.81 4.29
CA ILE A 110 -0.07 6.35 3.86
C ILE A 110 0.02 6.34 2.34
N PHE A 111 0.35 7.48 1.77
CA PHE A 111 0.65 7.63 0.35
C PHE A 111 2.10 8.04 0.17
N ILE A 112 2.85 7.25 -0.59
CA ILE A 112 4.17 7.68 -1.05
C ILE A 112 3.96 8.31 -2.42
N ARG A 113 4.31 9.59 -2.57
CA ARG A 113 4.12 10.35 -3.80
C ARG A 113 5.37 11.14 -4.13
N ARG A 114 5.60 11.33 -5.43
CA ARG A 114 6.65 12.24 -5.90
C ARG A 114 6.05 13.65 -5.99
N THR A 115 6.76 14.62 -5.42
CA THR A 115 6.41 16.05 -5.62
C THR A 115 6.69 16.46 -7.06
N ASP A 116 5.89 17.36 -7.56
CA ASP A 116 6.05 17.98 -8.89
C ASP A 116 7.07 19.12 -8.87
N GLU A 117 7.14 19.85 -9.98
CA GLU A 117 8.00 21.05 -10.17
C GLU A 117 7.65 22.21 -9.24
N THR A 118 6.48 22.18 -8.61
CA THR A 118 6.02 23.22 -7.65
C THR A 118 6.08 22.75 -6.21
N GLY A 119 6.57 21.54 -5.95
CA GLY A 119 6.63 20.95 -4.61
C GLY A 119 5.29 20.48 -4.08
N GLN A 120 4.34 20.15 -4.97
CA GLN A 120 3.02 19.63 -4.66
C GLN A 120 2.97 18.10 -4.87
N VAL A 121 2.04 17.44 -4.20
CA VAL A 121 1.68 16.04 -4.41
C VAL A 121 0.22 15.91 -4.81
N HIS A 122 -0.08 14.91 -5.64
CA HIS A 122 -1.44 14.56 -5.99
C HIS A 122 -1.86 13.30 -5.26
N LEU A 123 -2.88 13.39 -4.42
CA LEU A 123 -3.49 12.26 -3.72
C LEU A 123 -4.98 12.54 -3.46
N LEU A 124 -5.78 11.49 -3.40
CA LEU A 124 -7.23 11.57 -3.15
C LEU A 124 -7.94 12.60 -4.04
N GLY A 125 -7.53 12.69 -5.33
CA GLY A 125 -8.12 13.58 -6.31
C GLY A 125 -7.78 15.06 -6.17
N GLN A 126 -6.90 15.42 -5.23
CA GLN A 126 -6.54 16.81 -4.94
C GLN A 126 -5.02 17.02 -4.96
N ARG A 127 -4.61 18.26 -5.15
CA ARG A 127 -3.20 18.70 -5.05
C ARG A 127 -2.96 19.34 -3.70
N PHE A 128 -1.86 18.98 -3.07
CA PHE A 128 -1.45 19.49 -1.77
C PHE A 128 -0.03 20.03 -1.85
N ALA A 129 0.16 21.28 -1.41
CA ALA A 129 1.47 21.88 -1.30
C ALA A 129 2.26 21.23 -0.16
N VAL A 130 3.44 20.70 -0.48
CA VAL A 130 4.30 20.04 0.51
C VAL A 130 5.47 20.93 0.89
N SER A 131 6.32 21.31 -0.07
CA SER A 131 7.44 22.21 0.16
C SER A 131 8.03 22.68 -1.17
N PRO A 132 8.31 23.97 -1.34
CA PRO A 132 8.98 24.47 -2.53
C PRO A 132 10.43 23.99 -2.68
N ASP A 133 11.05 23.54 -1.58
CA ASP A 133 12.43 23.03 -1.57
C ASP A 133 12.50 21.51 -1.76
N TRP A 134 11.36 20.82 -1.83
CA TRP A 134 11.29 19.35 -1.97
C TRP A 134 10.73 18.94 -3.33
N LEU A 135 11.42 19.39 -4.43
CA LEU A 135 10.98 19.21 -5.81
C LEU A 135 11.40 17.83 -6.35
N HIS A 136 10.51 17.21 -7.14
CA HIS A 136 10.76 15.90 -7.78
C HIS A 136 11.27 14.80 -6.85
N ARG A 137 10.96 14.88 -5.56
CA ARG A 137 11.39 13.93 -4.54
C ARG A 137 10.21 13.18 -3.94
N LEU A 138 10.49 12.03 -3.36
CA LEU A 138 9.47 11.24 -2.70
C LEU A 138 9.12 11.85 -1.34
N ALA A 139 7.84 12.00 -1.09
CA ALA A 139 7.27 12.35 0.19
C ALA A 139 6.35 11.22 0.69
N ARG A 140 6.41 10.94 1.98
CA ARG A 140 5.45 10.09 2.68
C ARG A 140 4.35 10.97 3.24
N CYS A 141 3.15 10.83 2.72
CA CYS A 141 1.97 11.58 3.11
C CYS A 141 1.06 10.68 3.96
N GLU A 142 0.92 11.00 5.24
CA GLU A 142 0.06 10.31 6.18
C GLU A 142 -1.27 11.05 6.28
N VAL A 143 -2.32 10.48 5.71
CA VAL A 143 -3.69 10.99 5.85
C VAL A 143 -4.27 10.44 7.14
N ASP A 144 -4.52 11.31 8.09
CA ASP A 144 -5.05 10.98 9.41
C ASP A 144 -6.52 11.43 9.48
N PHE A 145 -7.43 10.47 9.48
CA PHE A 145 -8.86 10.72 9.49
C PHE A 145 -9.38 11.12 10.87
N ASP A 146 -8.70 10.72 11.94
CA ASP A 146 -9.10 11.04 13.30
C ASP A 146 -8.70 12.48 13.68
N HIS A 147 -7.55 12.93 13.17
CA HIS A 147 -7.05 14.29 13.42
C HIS A 147 -7.33 15.27 12.27
N HIS A 148 -8.02 14.83 11.22
CA HIS A 148 -8.37 15.65 10.05
C HIS A 148 -7.17 16.39 9.45
N CYS A 149 -6.06 15.70 9.27
CA CYS A 149 -4.85 16.30 8.70
C CYS A 149 -4.08 15.34 7.77
N ILE A 150 -3.23 15.94 6.95
CA ILE A 150 -2.22 15.24 6.17
C ILE A 150 -0.85 15.71 6.65
N ARG A 151 -0.04 14.78 7.16
CA ARG A 151 1.35 15.04 7.52
C ARG A 151 2.25 14.55 6.39
N CYS A 152 3.07 15.44 5.84
CA CYS A 152 4.00 15.11 4.76
C CYS A 152 5.43 15.09 5.29
N PHE A 153 6.11 13.97 5.09
CA PHE A 153 7.49 13.74 5.52
C PHE A 153 8.41 13.56 4.32
N ALA A 154 9.62 14.06 4.40
CA ALA A 154 10.65 13.80 3.42
C ALA A 154 11.03 12.31 3.44
N LEU A 155 10.88 11.60 2.33
CA LEU A 155 11.31 10.21 2.21
C LEU A 155 12.74 10.15 1.66
N ARG A 156 13.73 10.04 2.55
CA ARG A 156 15.14 10.00 2.21
C ARG A 156 15.59 8.55 1.97
N ARG A 157 15.90 8.18 0.72
CA ARG A 157 16.36 6.81 0.38
C ARG A 157 17.70 6.44 1.03
N ARG A 158 18.62 7.41 1.17
CA ARG A 158 19.97 7.16 1.74
C ARG A 158 20.01 7.23 3.27
N ALA A 159 18.98 7.82 3.89
CA ALA A 159 18.85 7.94 5.33
C ALA A 159 17.38 7.66 5.71
N PRO A 160 16.90 6.40 5.58
CA PRO A 160 15.48 6.07 5.77
C PRO A 160 14.98 6.28 7.20
N ALA A 161 15.90 6.32 8.17
CA ALA A 161 15.57 6.67 9.55
C ALA A 161 15.27 8.18 9.74
N GLU A 162 15.78 9.02 8.84
CA GLU A 162 15.62 10.47 8.89
C GLU A 162 14.49 10.89 7.95
N GLN A 163 13.30 11.03 8.49
CA GLN A 163 12.13 11.47 7.73
C GLN A 163 11.56 12.75 8.37
N PRO A 164 12.19 13.92 8.15
CA PRO A 164 11.73 15.16 8.74
C PRO A 164 10.33 15.52 8.20
N LEU A 165 9.51 16.08 9.09
CA LEU A 165 8.22 16.63 8.72
C LEU A 165 8.45 17.86 7.84
N LEU A 166 7.84 17.87 6.65
CA LEU A 166 7.87 19.00 5.71
C LEU A 166 6.71 19.96 5.97
N THR A 167 5.51 19.41 6.15
CA THR A 167 4.31 20.19 6.41
C THR A 167 3.21 19.35 7.04
N THR A 168 2.28 20.04 7.70
CA THR A 168 0.98 19.49 8.13
C THR A 168 -0.13 20.32 7.51
N ILE A 169 -1.07 19.67 6.84
CA ILE A 169 -2.14 20.31 6.07
C ILE A 169 -3.47 19.90 6.71
N ALA A 170 -4.34 20.84 7.02
CA ALA A 170 -5.71 20.52 7.42
C ALA A 170 -6.44 19.81 6.26
N TYR A 171 -7.07 18.70 6.56
CA TYR A 171 -7.76 17.88 5.56
C TYR A 171 -9.12 17.43 6.08
N HIS A 172 -10.16 17.96 5.50
CA HIS A 172 -11.52 17.53 5.75
C HIS A 172 -12.05 16.86 4.50
N ARG A 173 -12.33 15.59 4.62
CA ARG A 173 -13.04 14.89 3.55
C ARG A 173 -14.49 15.31 3.58
N THR A 174 -15.05 15.64 2.42
CA THR A 174 -16.50 15.79 2.27
C THR A 174 -17.14 14.42 2.50
N ASP A 175 -18.15 14.37 3.37
CA ASP A 175 -18.96 13.16 3.61
C ASP A 175 -19.81 12.85 2.38
N LYS A 176 -19.17 12.44 1.29
CA LYS A 176 -19.88 11.90 0.15
C LYS A 176 -20.24 10.45 0.48
N PRO A 177 -21.52 10.07 0.30
CA PRO A 177 -21.90 8.68 0.42
C PRO A 177 -21.04 7.83 -0.51
N PHE A 178 -20.75 6.61 -0.06
CA PHE A 178 -20.01 5.65 -0.85
C PHE A 178 -20.86 5.14 -2.01
N TYR A 179 -20.81 5.81 -3.17
CA TYR A 179 -21.57 5.43 -4.38
C TYR A 179 -20.74 4.64 -5.41
N GLY A 180 -19.48 4.41 -5.16
CA GLY A 180 -18.53 4.01 -6.20
C GLY A 180 -18.36 2.51 -6.46
N GLU A 181 -19.24 1.63 -5.91
CA GLU A 181 -18.97 0.20 -5.99
C GLU A 181 -20.24 -0.68 -6.01
N LEU A 182 -21.23 -0.25 -6.74
CA LEU A 182 -22.34 -1.11 -7.16
C LEU A 182 -21.99 -1.80 -8.48
#